data_a64de07968bfdf1ce4c4af60c5076c98
#
_entry.id   a64de07968bfdf1ce4c4af60c5076c98
#
_cell.length_a   1.000
_cell.length_b   1.000
_cell.length_c   1.000
_cell.angle_alpha   90.00
_cell.angle_beta   90.00
_cell.angle_gamma   90.00
#
_symmetry.space_group_name_H-M   'P 1'
#
loop_
_entity.id
_entity.type
_entity.pdbx_description
1 polymer ?
#
loop_
_entity_poly.entity_id
_entity_poly.type
_entity_poly.pdbx_seq_one_letter_code
_entity_poly.pdbx_strand_id
1 'polypeptide(L)'
;MDLKITKVNEVFMKISCDDSVAKDLHDYFSFKVPNAKFMPSYRNRHWDGKVYLFSIKTHKIYIGLLPYIAEFCEERKYTMEVDNVVQKNEMGEDEILKFVESLHLPFEPRDYQLESFKKSIEYGRKLLVSPTASGKSLIIYMLARYYNKKTVIIVPTTSLVEQMAKDFKEYGYDEKICKIYSGQEVFDAP
;
A
#
# COMPACT_ATOMS: atom_id res chain seq x y z
N MET A 1 -27.56 2.93 -13.58
CA MET A 1 -26.35 2.96 -12.73
C MET A 1 -25.74 1.59 -12.81
N ASP A 2 -24.57 1.49 -13.44
CA ASP A 2 -24.03 0.18 -13.81
C ASP A 2 -23.09 -0.40 -12.74
N LEU A 3 -22.38 0.47 -12.01
CA LEU A 3 -21.49 0.07 -10.92
C LEU A 3 -21.72 0.91 -9.67
N LYS A 4 -21.84 0.23 -8.51
CA LYS A 4 -21.75 0.87 -7.19
C LYS A 4 -20.58 0.30 -6.42
N ILE A 5 -19.65 1.19 -6.00
CA ILE A 5 -18.40 0.84 -5.32
C ILE A 5 -18.51 1.23 -3.86
N THR A 6 -18.31 0.25 -2.97
CA THR A 6 -18.35 0.44 -1.51
C THR A 6 -17.07 -0.06 -0.86
N LYS A 7 -16.55 0.65 0.13
CA LYS A 7 -15.38 0.22 0.92
C LYS A 7 -15.77 -0.97 1.80
N VAL A 8 -15.00 -2.06 1.72
CA VAL A 8 -15.15 -3.21 2.62
C VAL A 8 -14.19 -3.10 3.81
N ASN A 9 -12.93 -2.81 3.52
CA ASN A 9 -11.87 -2.60 4.51
C ASN A 9 -10.72 -1.82 3.87
N GLU A 10 -9.57 -1.71 4.55
CA GLU A 10 -8.41 -0.97 4.02
C GLU A 10 -7.74 -1.66 2.82
N VAL A 11 -8.10 -2.89 2.49
CA VAL A 11 -7.50 -3.64 1.36
C VAL A 11 -8.45 -3.75 0.19
N PHE A 12 -9.74 -4.00 0.46
CA PHE A 12 -10.73 -4.35 -0.54
C PHE A 12 -11.90 -3.37 -0.59
N MET A 13 -12.39 -3.17 -1.80
CA MET A 13 -13.70 -2.59 -2.09
C MET A 13 -14.57 -3.62 -2.80
N LYS A 14 -15.88 -3.47 -2.70
CA LYS A 14 -16.88 -4.30 -3.36
C LYS A 14 -17.53 -3.49 -4.48
N ILE A 15 -17.69 -4.12 -5.63
CA ILE A 15 -18.39 -3.54 -6.79
C ILE A 15 -19.71 -4.28 -6.94
N SER A 16 -20.83 -3.58 -6.75
CA SER A 16 -22.16 -4.09 -7.04
C SER A 16 -22.51 -3.72 -8.49
N CYS A 17 -22.70 -4.71 -9.33
CA CYS A 17 -23.00 -4.58 -10.75
C CYS A 17 -23.70 -5.84 -11.27
N ASP A 18 -24.20 -5.79 -12.48
CA ASP A 18 -24.80 -6.93 -13.17
C ASP A 18 -23.73 -7.97 -13.58
N ASP A 19 -24.16 -9.21 -13.80
CA ASP A 19 -23.28 -10.33 -14.14
C ASP A 19 -22.47 -10.11 -15.42
N SER A 20 -23.00 -9.37 -16.39
CA SER A 20 -22.31 -9.01 -17.62
C SER A 20 -21.14 -8.08 -17.35
N VAL A 21 -21.35 -7.04 -16.55
CA VAL A 21 -20.33 -6.08 -16.12
C VAL A 21 -19.31 -6.77 -15.21
N ALA A 22 -19.75 -7.69 -14.35
CA ALA A 22 -18.84 -8.46 -13.50
C ALA A 22 -17.86 -9.33 -14.32
N LYS A 23 -18.33 -9.94 -15.42
CA LYS A 23 -17.46 -10.68 -16.34
C LYS A 23 -16.48 -9.77 -17.07
N ASP A 24 -16.93 -8.61 -17.54
CA ASP A 24 -16.09 -7.61 -18.18
C ASP A 24 -14.98 -7.13 -17.22
N LEU A 25 -15.32 -6.81 -15.97
CA LEU A 25 -14.36 -6.44 -14.93
C LEU A 25 -13.35 -7.56 -14.66
N HIS A 26 -13.81 -8.80 -14.60
CA HIS A 26 -12.95 -9.96 -14.36
C HIS A 26 -11.91 -10.15 -15.48
N ASP A 27 -12.34 -9.99 -16.72
CA ASP A 27 -11.44 -10.12 -17.86
C ASP A 27 -10.49 -8.94 -17.98
N TYR A 28 -10.98 -7.72 -17.77
CA TYR A 28 -10.16 -6.50 -17.82
C TYR A 28 -9.10 -6.48 -16.72
N PHE A 29 -9.47 -6.79 -15.49
CA PHE A 29 -8.55 -6.85 -14.36
C PHE A 29 -7.87 -8.22 -14.23
N SER A 30 -7.43 -8.77 -15.35
CA SER A 30 -6.65 -10.01 -15.43
C SER A 30 -5.37 -9.81 -16.22
N PHE A 31 -4.33 -10.56 -15.87
CA PHE A 31 -3.08 -10.59 -16.63
C PHE A 31 -2.47 -11.97 -16.65
N LYS A 32 -1.77 -12.29 -17.74
CA LYS A 32 -1.03 -13.54 -17.87
C LYS A 32 0.25 -13.47 -17.04
N VAL A 33 0.51 -14.51 -16.27
CA VAL A 33 1.77 -14.63 -15.51
C VAL A 33 2.90 -14.95 -16.50
N PRO A 34 4.01 -14.20 -16.48
CA PRO A 34 5.18 -14.51 -17.29
C PRO A 34 5.66 -15.93 -17.00
N ASN A 35 5.98 -16.67 -18.06
CA ASN A 35 6.46 -18.05 -17.96
C ASN A 35 5.50 -19.06 -17.29
N ALA A 36 4.21 -18.77 -17.19
CA ALA A 36 3.20 -19.66 -16.63
C ALA A 36 3.25 -21.08 -17.21
N LYS A 37 3.57 -21.21 -18.51
CA LYS A 37 3.71 -22.51 -19.20
C LYS A 37 4.72 -23.48 -18.58
N PHE A 38 5.67 -22.98 -17.80
CA PHE A 38 6.66 -23.81 -17.11
C PHE A 38 6.21 -24.22 -15.70
N MET A 39 5.13 -23.66 -15.20
CA MET A 39 4.62 -23.99 -13.87
C MET A 39 3.82 -25.30 -13.88
N PRO A 40 4.02 -26.18 -12.88
CA PRO A 40 3.29 -27.45 -12.80
C PRO A 40 1.76 -27.29 -12.80
N SER A 41 1.22 -26.28 -12.10
CA SER A 41 -0.22 -26.01 -12.04
C SER A 41 -0.83 -25.70 -13.41
N TYR A 42 -0.10 -24.96 -14.26
CA TYR A 42 -0.50 -24.69 -15.64
C TYR A 42 -0.42 -25.96 -16.51
N ARG A 43 0.69 -26.69 -16.43
CA ARG A 43 0.89 -27.93 -17.21
C ARG A 43 -0.13 -29.00 -16.86
N ASN A 44 -0.54 -29.08 -15.61
CA ASN A 44 -1.56 -30.00 -15.12
C ASN A 44 -3.00 -29.47 -15.31
N ARG A 45 -3.17 -28.33 -16.00
CA ARG A 45 -4.48 -27.68 -16.27
C ARG A 45 -5.30 -27.35 -15.03
N HIS A 46 -4.67 -27.20 -13.86
CA HIS A 46 -5.32 -26.74 -12.63
C HIS A 46 -5.43 -25.21 -12.58
N TRP A 47 -4.73 -24.53 -13.45
CA TRP A 47 -4.70 -23.08 -13.55
C TRP A 47 -4.49 -22.63 -15.00
N ASP A 48 -5.13 -21.54 -15.41
CA ASP A 48 -5.11 -21.01 -16.77
C ASP A 48 -3.93 -20.07 -17.07
N GLY A 49 -3.03 -19.87 -16.11
CA GLY A 49 -1.88 -18.98 -16.24
C GLY A 49 -2.17 -17.51 -16.08
N LYS A 50 -3.37 -17.14 -15.60
CA LYS A 50 -3.77 -15.76 -15.33
C LYS A 50 -3.91 -15.50 -13.84
N VAL A 51 -3.69 -14.25 -13.45
CA VAL A 51 -4.07 -13.70 -12.16
C VAL A 51 -5.26 -12.78 -12.39
N TYR A 52 -6.28 -12.93 -11.58
CA TYR A 52 -7.49 -12.13 -11.60
C TYR A 52 -7.53 -11.24 -10.37
N LEU A 53 -7.58 -9.94 -10.57
CA LEU A 53 -7.62 -8.96 -9.49
C LEU A 53 -9.04 -8.65 -9.01
N PHE A 54 -10.05 -8.91 -9.85
CA PHE A 54 -11.46 -8.86 -9.51
C PHE A 54 -12.02 -10.27 -9.35
N SER A 55 -12.70 -10.53 -8.25
CA SER A 55 -13.35 -11.80 -7.95
C SER A 55 -14.84 -11.77 -8.31
N ILE A 56 -15.25 -12.53 -9.32
CA ILE A 56 -16.67 -12.67 -9.69
C ILE A 56 -17.52 -13.21 -8.52
N LYS A 57 -16.97 -14.13 -7.70
CA LYS A 57 -17.73 -14.74 -6.61
C LYS A 57 -18.05 -13.78 -5.47
N THR A 58 -17.12 -12.90 -5.15
CA THR A 58 -17.23 -11.98 -4.01
C THR A 58 -17.46 -10.55 -4.42
N HIS A 59 -17.33 -10.24 -5.71
CA HIS A 59 -17.35 -8.90 -6.28
C HIS A 59 -16.34 -7.96 -5.63
N LYS A 60 -15.22 -8.50 -5.13
CA LYS A 60 -14.17 -7.72 -4.47
C LYS A 60 -12.99 -7.47 -5.40
N ILE A 61 -12.42 -6.30 -5.25
CA ILE A 61 -11.19 -5.86 -5.91
C ILE A 61 -10.36 -5.02 -4.93
N TYR A 62 -9.06 -4.90 -5.18
CA TYR A 62 -8.20 -4.09 -4.34
C TYR A 62 -8.54 -2.60 -4.44
N ILE A 63 -8.64 -1.93 -3.30
CA ILE A 63 -9.05 -0.50 -3.22
C ILE A 63 -8.09 0.43 -3.97
N GLY A 64 -6.80 0.07 -4.09
CA GLY A 64 -5.82 0.83 -4.87
C GLY A 64 -6.06 0.84 -6.38
N LEU A 65 -6.98 0.00 -6.88
CA LEU A 65 -7.35 -0.05 -8.31
C LEU A 65 -8.51 0.88 -8.67
N LEU A 66 -9.02 1.67 -7.73
CA LEU A 66 -10.13 2.59 -7.99
C LEU A 66 -9.91 3.52 -9.20
N PRO A 67 -8.72 4.14 -9.40
CA PRO A 67 -8.48 4.97 -10.58
C PRO A 67 -8.64 4.20 -11.89
N TYR A 68 -8.13 2.96 -11.94
CA TYR A 68 -8.25 2.10 -13.13
C TYR A 68 -9.67 1.61 -13.39
N ILE A 69 -10.51 1.52 -12.33
CA ILE A 69 -11.95 1.24 -12.51
C ILE A 69 -12.65 2.45 -13.11
N ALA A 70 -12.26 3.65 -12.73
CA ALA A 70 -12.78 4.86 -13.35
C ALA A 70 -12.44 4.91 -14.85
N GLU A 71 -11.18 4.62 -15.23
CA GLU A 71 -10.75 4.50 -16.63
C GLU A 71 -11.56 3.43 -17.37
N PHE A 72 -11.71 2.25 -16.79
CA PHE A 72 -12.54 1.18 -17.35
C PHE A 72 -13.98 1.61 -17.60
N CYS A 73 -14.60 2.31 -16.64
CA CYS A 73 -15.97 2.80 -16.76
C CYS A 73 -16.07 3.85 -17.87
N GLU A 74 -15.10 4.75 -18.00
CA GLU A 74 -15.05 5.77 -19.06
C GLU A 74 -14.93 5.11 -20.45
N GLU A 75 -14.02 4.16 -20.63
CA GLU A 75 -13.84 3.41 -21.87
C GLU A 75 -15.10 2.66 -22.31
N ARG A 76 -15.83 2.08 -21.38
CA ARG A 76 -17.02 1.26 -21.61
C ARG A 76 -18.33 2.06 -21.55
N LYS A 77 -18.25 3.36 -21.21
CA LYS A 77 -19.41 4.24 -20.99
C LYS A 77 -20.36 3.72 -19.89
N TYR A 78 -19.79 3.10 -18.85
CA TYR A 78 -20.53 2.71 -17.67
C TYR A 78 -20.64 3.86 -16.67
N THR A 79 -21.78 3.96 -16.00
CA THR A 79 -22.00 4.89 -14.91
C THR A 79 -21.48 4.30 -13.59
N MET A 80 -20.74 5.10 -12.81
CA MET A 80 -20.13 4.65 -11.56
C MET A 80 -20.55 5.57 -10.40
N GLU A 81 -20.95 4.97 -9.29
CA GLU A 81 -21.14 5.65 -8.00
C GLU A 81 -20.12 5.11 -6.99
N VAL A 82 -19.41 6.02 -6.32
CA VAL A 82 -18.38 5.68 -5.32
C VAL A 82 -18.83 6.16 -3.95
N ASP A 83 -18.99 5.24 -3.03
CA ASP A 83 -19.47 5.51 -1.68
C ASP A 83 -18.29 5.43 -0.69
N ASN A 84 -17.79 6.60 -0.24
CA ASN A 84 -16.79 6.80 0.82
C ASN A 84 -15.53 5.90 0.74
N VAL A 85 -15.02 5.63 -0.46
CA VAL A 85 -13.93 4.66 -0.66
C VAL A 85 -12.56 5.24 -0.32
N VAL A 86 -12.32 6.50 -0.62
CA VAL A 86 -11.02 7.16 -0.39
C VAL A 86 -11.24 8.54 0.21
N GLN A 87 -10.89 8.71 1.47
CA GLN A 87 -10.68 10.03 2.05
C GLN A 87 -9.21 10.41 1.82
N LYS A 88 -8.96 11.50 1.08
CA LYS A 88 -7.66 12.14 1.09
C LYS A 88 -7.48 12.82 2.44
N ASN A 89 -6.40 12.49 3.13
CA ASN A 89 -5.98 13.25 4.30
C ASN A 89 -5.21 14.47 3.80
N GLU A 90 -5.87 15.60 3.65
CA GLU A 90 -5.20 16.85 3.30
C GLU A 90 -4.53 17.40 4.57
N MET A 91 -3.21 17.42 4.55
CA MET A 91 -2.39 18.01 5.61
C MET A 91 -1.69 19.25 5.06
N GLY A 92 -1.89 20.38 5.71
CA GLY A 92 -1.26 21.65 5.35
C GLY A 92 0.25 21.62 5.54
N GLU A 93 0.99 22.45 4.82
CA GLU A 93 2.45 22.53 4.96
C GLU A 93 2.87 22.92 6.38
N ASP A 94 2.17 23.86 7.00
CA ASP A 94 2.43 24.28 8.37
C ASP A 94 2.21 23.16 9.39
N GLU A 95 1.24 22.29 9.15
CA GLU A 95 0.97 21.12 10.03
C GLU A 95 2.08 20.09 9.91
N ILE A 96 2.59 19.87 8.70
CA ILE A 96 3.74 18.98 8.46
C ILE A 96 4.97 19.50 9.18
N LEU A 97 5.27 20.78 9.05
CA LEU A 97 6.44 21.38 9.69
C LEU A 97 6.34 21.29 11.22
N LYS A 98 5.19 21.64 11.80
CA LYS A 98 4.96 21.49 13.25
C LYS A 98 5.08 20.05 13.73
N PHE A 99 4.58 19.09 12.95
CA PHE A 99 4.73 17.69 13.27
C PHE A 99 6.20 17.27 13.26
N VAL A 100 6.95 17.64 12.22
CA VAL A 100 8.39 17.31 12.09
C VAL A 100 9.20 17.96 13.21
N GLU A 101 8.94 19.21 13.55
CA GLU A 101 9.57 19.88 14.70
C GLU A 101 9.30 19.12 16.01
N SER A 102 8.10 18.60 16.21
CA SER A 102 7.74 17.82 17.41
C SER A 102 8.50 16.50 17.54
N LEU A 103 9.10 15.99 16.47
CA LEU A 103 9.91 14.76 16.49
C LEU A 103 11.32 15.00 17.08
N HIS A 104 11.77 16.24 17.21
CA HIS A 104 13.10 16.60 17.72
C HIS A 104 14.23 15.83 17.04
N LEU A 105 14.17 15.75 15.71
CA LEU A 105 15.15 15.02 14.91
C LEU A 105 16.56 15.64 15.09
N PRO A 106 17.64 14.84 15.04
CA PRO A 106 19.02 15.32 15.16
C PRO A 106 19.51 16.13 13.94
N PHE A 107 18.70 16.20 12.89
CA PHE A 107 18.98 16.95 11.65
C PHE A 107 17.67 17.34 10.96
N GLU A 108 17.74 18.32 10.08
CA GLU A 108 16.60 18.78 9.29
C GLU A 108 16.33 17.81 8.13
N PRO A 109 15.06 17.36 7.94
CA PRO A 109 14.68 16.61 6.76
C PRO A 109 14.83 17.45 5.49
N ARG A 110 15.23 16.83 4.40
CA ARG A 110 15.34 17.48 3.10
C ARG A 110 13.96 17.65 2.44
N ASP A 111 13.83 18.66 1.58
CA ASP A 111 12.56 19.01 0.93
C ASP A 111 11.85 17.81 0.28
N TYR A 112 12.60 16.98 -0.46
CA TYR A 112 12.02 15.79 -1.10
C TYR A 112 11.57 14.71 -0.11
N GLN A 113 12.12 14.67 1.10
CA GLN A 113 11.68 13.75 2.16
C GLN A 113 10.37 14.23 2.76
N LEU A 114 10.21 15.54 2.99
CA LEU A 114 8.97 16.16 3.43
C LEU A 114 7.87 16.00 2.38
N GLU A 115 8.18 16.21 1.11
CA GLU A 115 7.25 16.00 0.01
C GLU A 115 6.81 14.53 -0.09
N SER A 116 7.74 13.58 0.04
CA SER A 116 7.45 12.15 0.05
C SER A 116 6.57 11.75 1.23
N PHE A 117 6.84 12.29 2.41
CA PHE A 117 6.05 12.10 3.62
C PHE A 117 4.62 12.63 3.42
N LYS A 118 4.47 13.89 2.95
CA LYS A 118 3.17 14.52 2.65
C LYS A 118 2.36 13.66 1.68
N LYS A 119 2.94 13.30 0.53
CA LYS A 119 2.26 12.47 -0.47
C LYS A 119 1.86 11.09 0.07
N SER A 120 2.63 10.52 0.99
CA SER A 120 2.30 9.22 1.59
C SER A 120 1.10 9.31 2.53
N ILE A 121 0.95 10.41 3.24
CA ILE A 121 -0.22 10.68 4.10
C ILE A 121 -1.46 10.96 3.25
N GLU A 122 -1.34 11.83 2.25
CA GLU A 122 -2.47 12.22 1.39
C GLU A 122 -3.12 11.03 0.71
N TYR A 123 -2.32 10.11 0.20
CA TYR A 123 -2.82 8.98 -0.56
C TYR A 123 -3.01 7.70 0.26
N GLY A 124 -2.47 7.62 1.48
CA GLY A 124 -2.51 6.43 2.35
C GLY A 124 -1.78 5.20 1.79
N ARG A 125 -1.62 5.11 0.47
CA ARG A 125 -0.87 4.08 -0.26
C ARG A 125 -0.10 4.73 -1.38
N LYS A 126 1.23 4.57 -1.35
CA LYS A 126 2.12 5.18 -2.34
C LYS A 126 3.33 4.30 -2.61
N LEU A 127 3.71 4.17 -3.86
CA LEU A 127 5.01 3.66 -4.25
C LEU A 127 5.98 4.85 -4.35
N LEU A 128 6.98 4.87 -3.49
CA LEU A 128 8.05 5.85 -3.52
C LEU A 128 9.28 5.23 -4.17
N VAL A 129 9.63 5.71 -5.35
CA VAL A 129 10.87 5.32 -6.04
C VAL A 129 11.95 6.33 -5.70
N SER A 130 12.98 5.88 -5.02
CA SER A 130 13.99 6.75 -4.44
C SER A 130 15.36 6.05 -4.51
N PRO A 131 16.45 6.76 -4.88
CA PRO A 131 17.79 6.19 -5.01
C PRO A 131 18.32 5.68 -3.67
N THR A 132 19.39 4.89 -3.72
CA THR A 132 20.14 4.48 -2.53
C THR A 132 20.68 5.73 -1.82
N ALA A 133 20.77 5.68 -0.49
CA ALA A 133 21.23 6.78 0.36
C ALA A 133 20.35 8.07 0.34
N SER A 134 19.12 8.01 -0.15
CA SER A 134 18.18 9.14 -0.10
C SER A 134 17.51 9.35 1.27
N GLY A 135 17.85 8.55 2.29
CA GLY A 135 17.25 8.66 3.62
C GLY A 135 15.81 8.12 3.71
N LYS A 136 15.52 7.03 3.01
CA LYS A 136 14.21 6.34 3.08
C LYS A 136 13.81 5.96 4.49
N SER A 137 14.76 5.59 5.34
CA SER A 137 14.54 5.26 6.76
C SER A 137 13.90 6.39 7.53
N LEU A 138 14.30 7.65 7.24
CA LEU A 138 13.70 8.82 7.86
C LEU A 138 12.22 9.00 7.46
N ILE A 139 11.91 8.81 6.17
CA ILE A 139 10.51 8.89 5.69
C ILE A 139 9.65 7.81 6.38
N ILE A 140 10.16 6.59 6.49
CA ILE A 140 9.48 5.48 7.19
C ILE A 140 9.31 5.82 8.67
N TYR A 141 10.32 6.37 9.32
CA TYR A 141 10.25 6.82 10.71
C TYR A 141 9.16 7.88 10.91
N MET A 142 9.17 8.94 10.09
CA MET A 142 8.15 9.99 10.17
C MET A 142 6.73 9.44 10.00
N LEU A 143 6.52 8.50 9.05
CA LEU A 143 5.24 7.84 8.85
C LEU A 143 4.82 7.00 10.06
N ALA A 144 5.74 6.21 10.63
CA ALA A 144 5.46 5.41 11.83
C ALA A 144 5.06 6.29 13.02
N ARG A 145 5.75 7.41 13.22
CA ARG A 145 5.44 8.39 14.28
C ARG A 145 4.11 9.13 14.04
N TYR A 146 3.82 9.47 12.78
CA TYR A 146 2.58 10.15 12.42
C TYR A 146 1.34 9.30 12.68
N TYR A 147 1.36 8.07 12.22
CA TYR A 147 0.22 7.17 12.42
C TYR A 147 0.07 6.72 13.88
N ASN A 148 1.15 6.71 14.64
CA ASN A 148 1.20 6.31 16.05
C ASN A 148 0.40 5.03 16.34
N LYS A 149 0.60 4.01 15.49
CA LYS A 149 -0.08 2.72 15.55
C LYS A 149 0.93 1.61 15.45
N LYS A 150 0.52 0.39 15.81
CA LYS A 150 1.32 -0.82 15.56
C LYS A 150 1.73 -0.87 14.09
N THR A 151 3.03 -0.73 13.84
CA THR A 151 3.62 -0.62 12.50
C THR A 151 4.51 -1.81 12.21
N VAL A 152 4.38 -2.39 11.01
CA VAL A 152 5.25 -3.45 10.52
C VAL A 152 6.06 -2.91 9.35
N ILE A 153 7.39 -2.99 9.45
CA ILE A 153 8.34 -2.60 8.41
C ILE A 153 8.98 -3.86 7.85
N ILE A 154 8.81 -4.09 6.55
CA ILE A 154 9.35 -5.28 5.87
C ILE A 154 10.53 -4.85 5.02
N VAL A 155 11.68 -5.48 5.23
CA VAL A 155 12.92 -5.25 4.48
C VAL A 155 13.51 -6.59 3.99
N PRO A 156 14.24 -6.60 2.86
CA PRO A 156 14.64 -7.86 2.21
C PRO A 156 15.77 -8.63 2.91
N THR A 157 16.54 -8.00 3.80
CA THR A 157 17.71 -8.64 4.43
C THR A 157 17.79 -8.38 5.93
N THR A 158 18.41 -9.29 6.67
CA THR A 158 18.65 -9.17 8.13
C THR A 158 19.49 -7.95 8.47
N SER A 159 20.50 -7.63 7.66
CA SER A 159 21.33 -6.42 7.86
C SER A 159 20.51 -5.14 7.76
N LEU A 160 19.52 -5.08 6.88
CA LEU A 160 18.61 -3.94 6.79
C LEU A 160 17.63 -3.88 7.99
N VAL A 161 17.26 -5.01 8.59
CA VAL A 161 16.49 -5.00 9.85
C VAL A 161 17.29 -4.35 10.96
N GLU A 162 18.56 -4.72 11.12
CA GLU A 162 19.46 -4.14 12.13
C GLU A 162 19.70 -2.65 11.86
N GLN A 163 19.98 -2.29 10.60
CA GLN A 163 20.17 -0.90 10.21
C GLN A 163 18.94 -0.06 10.51
N MET A 164 17.74 -0.53 10.10
CA MET A 164 16.50 0.20 10.33
C MET A 164 16.24 0.43 11.83
N ALA A 165 16.47 -0.59 12.65
CA ALA A 165 16.31 -0.47 14.09
C ALA A 165 17.32 0.51 14.71
N LYS A 166 18.55 0.56 14.19
CA LYS A 166 19.57 1.52 14.60
C LYS A 166 19.19 2.95 14.19
N ASP A 167 18.79 3.14 12.91
CA ASP A 167 18.35 4.43 12.38
C ASP A 167 17.21 5.02 13.22
N PHE A 168 16.21 4.19 13.58
CA PHE A 168 15.07 4.62 14.41
C PHE A 168 15.52 5.12 15.79
N LYS A 169 16.49 4.44 16.42
CA LYS A 169 17.04 4.90 17.70
C LYS A 169 17.80 6.21 17.55
N GLU A 170 18.56 6.36 16.49
CA GLU A 170 19.29 7.61 16.18
C GLU A 170 18.33 8.77 15.92
N TYR A 171 17.10 8.50 15.42
CA TYR A 171 16.04 9.50 15.25
C TYR A 171 15.25 9.80 16.52
N GLY A 172 15.60 9.17 17.65
CA GLY A 172 14.95 9.40 18.94
C GLY A 172 13.75 8.49 19.24
N TYR A 173 13.71 7.27 18.66
CA TYR A 173 12.67 6.30 18.97
C TYR A 173 13.02 5.54 20.26
N ASP A 174 12.28 5.81 21.33
CA ASP A 174 12.55 5.24 22.66
C ASP A 174 11.78 3.95 22.95
N GLU A 175 10.76 3.63 22.12
CA GLU A 175 9.93 2.46 22.34
C GLU A 175 10.60 1.16 21.87
N LYS A 176 10.04 0.03 22.32
CA LYS A 176 10.55 -1.31 21.98
C LYS A 176 10.36 -1.60 20.47
N ILE A 177 11.45 -1.96 19.81
CA ILE A 177 11.45 -2.45 18.43
C ILE A 177 11.59 -3.97 18.47
N CYS A 178 10.60 -4.67 17.93
CA CYS A 178 10.66 -6.12 17.76
C CYS A 178 11.27 -6.44 16.38
N LYS A 179 12.41 -7.14 16.37
CA LYS A 179 13.08 -7.56 15.12
C LYS A 179 12.74 -9.02 14.84
N ILE A 180 12.19 -9.29 13.66
CA ILE A 180 11.74 -10.62 13.25
C ILE A 180 12.52 -11.07 12.01
N TYR A 181 13.38 -12.06 12.16
CA TYR A 181 14.10 -12.73 11.06
C TYR A 181 14.51 -14.16 11.44
N SER A 182 14.91 -14.95 10.45
CA SER A 182 15.28 -16.35 10.65
C SER A 182 16.39 -16.52 11.68
N GLY A 183 16.19 -17.38 12.66
CA GLY A 183 17.14 -17.66 13.76
C GLY A 183 16.95 -16.80 15.01
N GLN A 184 15.99 -15.90 15.04
CA GLN A 184 15.57 -15.22 16.28
C GLN A 184 14.29 -15.85 16.83
N GLU A 185 14.30 -16.15 18.14
CA GLU A 185 13.06 -16.45 18.86
C GLU A 185 12.31 -15.13 19.10
N VAL A 186 11.07 -15.06 18.58
CA VAL A 186 10.18 -13.93 18.80
C VAL A 186 9.51 -14.13 20.17
N PHE A 187 10.10 -13.57 21.21
CA PHE A 187 9.44 -13.46 22.50
C PHE A 187 8.68 -12.14 22.58
N ASP A 188 7.37 -12.24 22.79
CA ASP A 188 6.43 -11.14 23.06
C ASP A 188 6.53 -9.96 22.09
N ALA A 189 5.95 -10.14 20.90
CA ALA A 189 5.51 -9.01 20.11
C ALA A 189 4.30 -8.35 20.83
N PRO A 190 4.35 -7.05 21.14
CA PRO A 190 3.25 -6.34 21.76
C PRO A 190 1.98 -6.30 20.89
#